data_361fb029c533692f1f06d67adb92e526
#
_entry.id   361fb029c533692f1f06d67adb92e526
#
_cell.length_a   1.000
_cell.length_b   1.000
_cell.length_c   1.000
_cell.angle_alpha   90.00
_cell.angle_beta   90.00
_cell.angle_gamma   90.00
#
_symmetry.space_group_name_H-M   'P 1'
#
loop_
_entity.id
_entity.type
_entity.pdbx_description
1 polymer ?
#
loop_
_entity_poly.entity_id
_entity_poly.type
_entity_poly.pdbx_seq_one_letter_code
_entity_poly.pdbx_strand_id
1 'polypeptide(L)'
;MSPLPPPGGTVSPWPSSVRLVEVGPRDGLQNEATPIDPATRARFALALAAAGLTDIEVGAFVREDRVPQMAGTAEVLALIDKAVTERAPGTRDARFIVLVPNARGLERALAAGARHVAVFTAVSETFNQKNIGMGVDESFAAIGPVVEAARAKGLWVRGYLSTVFGCPYEGPIDPVRAAEVATRLWSLGVDEISLGDTIGVATPAGVGDVLGQIGARIPRDKTALHMHDTRGTALVNVMAGLLLGVRTFDASAGGLGGCPFAPGATGNAATEDLVYLLHGLGIQTGVDVRKLVSAGEAIESALGRELPGHVYQAWRRSPKISEMFRR
;
A
#
# COMPACT_ATOMS: atom_id res chain seq x y z
N MET A 1 18.40 21.21 3.29
CA MET A 1 19.60 20.67 2.60
C MET A 1 19.37 20.81 1.11
N SER A 2 20.29 21.43 0.38
CA SER A 2 20.24 21.37 -1.08
C SER A 2 20.36 19.90 -1.50
N PRO A 3 19.62 19.43 -2.53
CA PRO A 3 19.84 18.09 -3.06
C PRO A 3 21.31 17.95 -3.41
N LEU A 4 21.90 16.79 -3.14
CA LEU A 4 23.26 16.49 -3.59
C LEU A 4 23.31 16.79 -5.10
N PRO A 5 24.24 17.61 -5.59
CA PRO A 5 24.35 17.84 -7.02
C PRO A 5 24.60 16.49 -7.70
N PRO A 6 23.96 16.21 -8.84
CA PRO A 6 24.27 15.01 -9.60
C PRO A 6 25.76 15.00 -9.92
N PRO A 7 26.46 13.88 -9.83
CA PRO A 7 27.86 13.78 -10.20
C PRO A 7 28.00 14.20 -11.67
N GLY A 8 28.76 15.25 -11.91
CA GLY A 8 29.13 15.91 -13.15
C GLY A 8 28.39 15.48 -14.42
N GLY A 9 27.36 16.24 -14.83
CA GLY A 9 26.82 16.20 -16.19
C GLY A 9 26.06 14.94 -16.63
N THR A 10 25.85 13.97 -15.79
CA THR A 10 25.08 12.75 -16.09
C THR A 10 23.59 12.96 -15.88
N VAL A 11 22.78 12.51 -16.80
CA VAL A 11 21.33 12.42 -16.66
C VAL A 11 21.02 11.69 -15.34
N SER A 12 20.17 12.26 -14.49
CA SER A 12 19.78 11.64 -13.22
C SER A 12 19.29 10.19 -13.49
N PRO A 13 19.77 9.16 -12.76
CA PRO A 13 19.27 7.81 -12.93
C PRO A 13 17.84 7.63 -12.39
N TRP A 14 17.34 8.67 -11.68
CA TRP A 14 16.03 8.63 -11.02
C TRP A 14 14.92 9.15 -11.94
N PRO A 15 13.69 8.65 -11.79
CA PRO A 15 12.52 9.22 -12.46
C PRO A 15 12.23 10.63 -11.94
N SER A 16 11.52 11.42 -12.73
CA SER A 16 11.05 12.74 -12.29
C SER A 16 10.00 12.65 -11.18
N SER A 17 9.18 11.59 -11.20
CA SER A 17 8.11 11.38 -10.22
C SER A 17 7.83 9.91 -9.99
N VAL A 18 7.21 9.61 -8.85
CA VAL A 18 6.66 8.31 -8.48
C VAL A 18 5.27 8.50 -7.86
N ARG A 19 4.50 7.42 -7.85
CA ARG A 19 3.21 7.34 -7.20
C ARG A 19 3.31 6.53 -5.90
N LEU A 20 2.74 7.07 -4.82
CA LEU A 20 2.59 6.38 -3.56
C LEU A 20 1.14 5.92 -3.40
N VAL A 21 0.97 4.67 -2.97
CA VAL A 21 -0.33 4.11 -2.59
C VAL A 21 -0.36 4.02 -1.07
N GLU A 22 -1.24 4.77 -0.46
CA GLU A 22 -1.39 4.84 0.98
C GLU A 22 -2.30 3.71 1.47
N VAL A 23 -1.73 2.79 2.23
CA VAL A 23 -2.46 1.61 2.73
C VAL A 23 -2.80 1.71 4.22
N GLY A 24 -2.41 2.78 4.90
CA GLY A 24 -2.63 2.98 6.34
C GLY A 24 -4.08 2.82 6.77
N PRO A 25 -5.08 3.45 6.11
CA PRO A 25 -6.47 3.35 6.54
C PRO A 25 -7.08 1.95 6.37
N ARG A 26 -6.48 1.06 5.56
CA ARG A 26 -6.90 -0.34 5.46
C ARG A 26 -5.89 -1.28 6.08
N ASP A 27 -4.75 -1.50 5.44
CA ASP A 27 -3.75 -2.48 5.86
C ASP A 27 -3.15 -2.12 7.22
N GLY A 28 -2.82 -0.86 7.39
CA GLY A 28 -2.30 -0.34 8.64
C GLY A 28 -3.26 -0.55 9.80
N LEU A 29 -4.49 -0.05 9.69
CA LEU A 29 -5.50 -0.13 10.74
C LEU A 29 -6.06 -1.54 10.94
N GLN A 30 -6.00 -2.41 9.94
CA GLN A 30 -6.51 -3.78 10.03
C GLN A 30 -5.83 -4.59 11.13
N ASN A 31 -4.57 -4.28 11.43
CA ASN A 31 -3.76 -5.00 12.42
C ASN A 31 -3.77 -4.33 13.81
N GLU A 32 -4.49 -3.23 13.98
CA GLU A 32 -4.59 -2.55 15.27
C GLU A 32 -5.50 -3.31 16.26
N ALA A 33 -5.12 -3.29 17.54
CA ALA A 33 -5.90 -3.97 18.57
C ALA A 33 -7.28 -3.30 18.78
N THR A 34 -7.33 -1.98 18.67
CA THR A 34 -8.54 -1.18 18.86
C THR A 34 -9.15 -0.80 17.51
N PRO A 35 -10.38 -1.22 17.21
CA PRO A 35 -11.09 -0.76 16.02
C PRO A 35 -11.29 0.77 16.07
N ILE A 36 -11.04 1.43 14.95
CA ILE A 36 -11.31 2.86 14.78
C ILE A 36 -12.65 3.04 14.08
N ASP A 37 -13.46 3.96 14.60
CA ASP A 37 -14.80 4.22 14.06
C ASP A 37 -14.77 4.71 12.59
N PRO A 38 -15.83 4.45 11.80
CA PRO A 38 -15.87 4.79 10.39
C PRO A 38 -15.66 6.28 10.10
N ALA A 39 -16.17 7.17 10.96
CA ALA A 39 -16.03 8.62 10.76
C ALA A 39 -14.58 9.08 10.94
N THR A 40 -13.87 8.53 11.91
CA THR A 40 -12.43 8.79 12.10
C THR A 40 -11.61 8.22 10.96
N ARG A 41 -11.90 7.00 10.46
CA ARG A 41 -11.25 6.42 9.29
C ARG A 41 -11.46 7.25 8.03
N ALA A 42 -12.69 7.74 7.81
CA ALA A 42 -12.99 8.63 6.68
C ALA A 42 -12.21 9.96 6.78
N ARG A 43 -12.18 10.59 7.96
CA ARG A 43 -11.39 11.81 8.19
C ARG A 43 -9.90 11.58 7.94
N PHE A 44 -9.35 10.44 8.38
CA PHE A 44 -7.96 10.08 8.12
C PHE A 44 -7.69 9.95 6.62
N ALA A 45 -8.50 9.19 5.87
CA ALA A 45 -8.38 9.06 4.43
C ALA A 45 -8.47 10.41 3.69
N LEU A 46 -9.38 11.29 4.10
CA LEU A 46 -9.54 12.63 3.53
C LEU A 46 -8.34 13.54 3.85
N ALA A 47 -7.77 13.45 5.05
CA ALA A 47 -6.56 14.19 5.42
C ALA A 47 -5.35 13.74 4.58
N LEU A 48 -5.22 12.44 4.31
CA LEU A 48 -4.19 11.88 3.43
C LEU A 48 -4.36 12.37 1.97
N ALA A 49 -5.60 12.42 1.46
CA ALA A 49 -5.89 13.00 0.15
C ALA A 49 -5.53 14.50 0.11
N ALA A 50 -5.86 15.25 1.16
CA ALA A 50 -5.50 16.67 1.29
C ALA A 50 -3.97 16.89 1.42
N ALA A 51 -3.23 15.88 1.84
CA ALA A 51 -1.77 15.86 1.83
C ALA A 51 -1.17 15.60 0.45
N GLY A 52 -1.99 15.23 -0.57
CA GLY A 52 -1.54 15.01 -1.94
C GLY A 52 -1.42 13.55 -2.36
N LEU A 53 -1.85 12.61 -1.50
CA LEU A 53 -1.91 11.20 -1.86
C LEU A 53 -3.11 10.94 -2.79
N THR A 54 -2.85 10.34 -3.94
CA THR A 54 -3.87 10.13 -4.99
C THR A 54 -4.45 8.72 -4.98
N ASP A 55 -3.84 7.79 -4.28
CA ASP A 55 -4.28 6.40 -4.18
C ASP A 55 -4.31 6.00 -2.70
N ILE A 56 -5.52 5.76 -2.17
CA ILE A 56 -5.70 5.51 -0.74
C ILE A 56 -6.61 4.29 -0.56
N GLU A 57 -6.10 3.28 0.10
CA GLU A 57 -6.87 2.09 0.44
C GLU A 57 -7.63 2.34 1.74
N VAL A 58 -8.97 2.47 1.67
CA VAL A 58 -9.79 3.04 2.74
C VAL A 58 -10.59 2.01 3.56
N GLY A 59 -10.56 0.74 3.16
CA GLY A 59 -11.27 -0.31 3.88
C GLY A 59 -11.37 -1.61 3.10
N ALA A 60 -12.11 -2.56 3.66
CA ALA A 60 -12.30 -3.88 3.07
C ALA A 60 -13.73 -4.37 3.27
N PHE A 61 -14.29 -5.03 2.26
CA PHE A 61 -15.59 -5.71 2.33
C PHE A 61 -15.43 -7.19 2.71
N VAL A 62 -14.72 -7.42 3.79
CA VAL A 62 -14.50 -8.73 4.43
C VAL A 62 -15.61 -9.03 5.45
N ARG A 63 -15.54 -10.20 6.08
CA ARG A 63 -16.43 -10.54 7.20
C ARG A 63 -16.04 -9.74 8.43
N GLU A 64 -16.97 -8.92 8.94
CA GLU A 64 -16.75 -8.02 10.07
C GLU A 64 -16.51 -8.77 11.39
N ASP A 65 -17.06 -10.00 11.53
CA ASP A 65 -16.78 -10.87 12.66
C ASP A 65 -15.35 -11.46 12.67
N ARG A 66 -14.68 -11.45 11.51
CA ARG A 66 -13.28 -11.90 11.37
C ARG A 66 -12.30 -10.73 11.41
N VAL A 67 -12.69 -9.58 10.90
CA VAL A 67 -11.85 -8.37 10.81
C VAL A 67 -12.68 -7.17 11.28
N PRO A 68 -12.94 -7.05 12.59
CA PRO A 68 -13.78 -5.98 13.15
C PRO A 68 -13.22 -4.57 12.88
N GLN A 69 -11.90 -4.43 12.66
CA GLN A 69 -11.27 -3.16 12.31
C GLN A 69 -11.77 -2.60 10.97
N MET A 70 -12.27 -3.46 10.08
CA MET A 70 -12.81 -3.06 8.78
C MET A 70 -14.34 -2.93 8.77
N ALA A 71 -15.01 -3.12 9.92
CA ALA A 71 -16.45 -2.90 10.02
C ALA A 71 -16.83 -1.47 9.61
N GLY A 72 -18.01 -1.31 9.03
CA GLY A 72 -18.49 -0.01 8.58
C GLY A 72 -17.78 0.57 7.36
N THR A 73 -17.06 -0.22 6.54
CA THR A 73 -16.42 0.29 5.31
C THR A 73 -17.41 0.98 4.36
N ALA A 74 -18.67 0.57 4.31
CA ALA A 74 -19.69 1.24 3.50
C ALA A 74 -19.97 2.67 4.01
N GLU A 75 -19.98 2.89 5.32
CA GLU A 75 -20.12 4.22 5.93
C GLU A 75 -18.90 5.09 5.64
N VAL A 76 -17.68 4.53 5.68
CA VAL A 76 -16.44 5.24 5.29
C VAL A 76 -16.57 5.74 3.86
N LEU A 77 -17.00 4.90 2.91
CA LEU A 77 -17.19 5.29 1.51
C LEU A 77 -18.27 6.37 1.36
N ALA A 78 -19.40 6.28 2.06
CA ALA A 78 -20.46 7.28 2.00
C ALA A 78 -19.97 8.66 2.51
N LEU A 79 -19.17 8.71 3.56
CA LEU A 79 -18.57 9.95 4.07
C LEU A 79 -17.56 10.54 3.10
N ILE A 80 -16.75 9.69 2.47
CA ILE A 80 -15.80 10.10 1.43
C ILE A 80 -16.55 10.62 0.19
N ASP A 81 -17.60 9.93 -0.29
CA ASP A 81 -18.36 10.36 -1.46
C ASP A 81 -19.06 11.71 -1.24
N LYS A 82 -19.55 11.95 -0.02
CA LYS A 82 -20.05 13.27 0.38
C LYS A 82 -18.95 14.33 0.25
N ALA A 83 -17.76 14.08 0.79
CA ALA A 83 -16.62 15.02 0.72
C ALA A 83 -16.16 15.26 -0.73
N VAL A 84 -16.16 14.23 -1.58
CA VAL A 84 -15.87 14.34 -3.03
C VAL A 84 -16.90 15.23 -3.70
N THR A 85 -18.18 15.06 -3.40
CA THR A 85 -19.28 15.87 -3.93
C THR A 85 -19.14 17.35 -3.51
N GLU A 86 -18.72 17.58 -2.28
CA GLU A 86 -18.46 18.91 -1.70
C GLU A 86 -17.10 19.50 -2.15
N ARG A 87 -16.35 18.79 -2.99
CA ARG A 87 -15.03 19.18 -3.51
C ARG A 87 -13.99 19.45 -2.42
N ALA A 88 -13.98 18.62 -1.39
CA ALA A 88 -12.97 18.69 -0.34
C ALA A 88 -11.54 18.59 -0.91
N PRO A 89 -10.54 19.25 -0.28
CA PRO A 89 -9.16 19.27 -0.78
C PRO A 89 -8.60 17.88 -1.05
N GLY A 90 -7.93 17.70 -2.20
CA GLY A 90 -7.29 16.45 -2.61
C GLY A 90 -8.22 15.35 -3.14
N THR A 91 -9.53 15.51 -3.02
CA THR A 91 -10.48 14.44 -3.39
C THR A 91 -10.73 14.30 -4.88
N ARG A 92 -10.47 15.33 -5.67
CA ARG A 92 -10.79 15.38 -7.11
C ARG A 92 -10.09 14.28 -7.91
N ASP A 93 -8.81 14.07 -7.64
CA ASP A 93 -7.94 13.17 -8.40
C ASP A 93 -7.60 11.91 -7.60
N ALA A 94 -8.21 11.75 -6.41
CA ALA A 94 -7.93 10.62 -5.54
C ALA A 94 -8.76 9.39 -5.90
N ARG A 95 -8.10 8.23 -5.91
CA ARG A 95 -8.72 6.91 -5.96
C ARG A 95 -8.85 6.36 -4.54
N PHE A 96 -10.08 6.19 -4.09
CA PHE A 96 -10.38 5.52 -2.83
C PHE A 96 -10.65 4.05 -3.12
N ILE A 97 -9.73 3.18 -2.70
CA ILE A 97 -9.69 1.76 -3.04
C ILE A 97 -10.24 0.95 -1.87
N VAL A 98 -11.04 -0.08 -2.16
CA VAL A 98 -11.51 -1.02 -1.14
C VAL A 98 -11.15 -2.45 -1.51
N LEU A 99 -10.71 -3.23 -0.52
CA LEU A 99 -10.39 -4.63 -0.70
C LEU A 99 -11.66 -5.47 -0.77
N VAL A 100 -11.74 -6.36 -1.75
CA VAL A 100 -12.86 -7.29 -1.96
C VAL A 100 -12.35 -8.74 -2.09
N PRO A 101 -12.66 -9.64 -1.15
CA PRO A 101 -12.11 -10.99 -1.14
C PRO A 101 -12.85 -11.98 -2.07
N ASN A 102 -14.07 -11.66 -2.48
CA ASN A 102 -14.96 -12.56 -3.24
C ASN A 102 -16.15 -11.80 -3.84
N ALA A 103 -17.02 -12.50 -4.58
CA ALA A 103 -18.19 -11.94 -5.25
C ALA A 103 -19.14 -11.19 -4.30
N ARG A 104 -19.40 -11.74 -3.10
CA ARG A 104 -20.25 -11.08 -2.09
C ARG A 104 -19.61 -9.77 -1.58
N GLY A 105 -18.29 -9.74 -1.41
CA GLY A 105 -17.55 -8.51 -1.09
C GLY A 105 -17.69 -7.48 -2.20
N LEU A 106 -17.58 -7.88 -3.46
CA LEU A 106 -17.77 -7.00 -4.61
C LEU A 106 -19.21 -6.44 -4.67
N GLU A 107 -20.24 -7.27 -4.48
CA GLU A 107 -21.63 -6.81 -4.44
C GLU A 107 -21.85 -5.74 -3.38
N ARG A 108 -21.32 -5.95 -2.16
CA ARG A 108 -21.39 -4.96 -1.08
C ARG A 108 -20.62 -3.68 -1.43
N ALA A 109 -19.45 -3.79 -2.05
CA ALA A 109 -18.64 -2.65 -2.48
C ALA A 109 -19.38 -1.83 -3.55
N LEU A 110 -19.99 -2.48 -4.54
CA LEU A 110 -20.78 -1.83 -5.58
C LEU A 110 -22.00 -1.12 -4.98
N ALA A 111 -22.72 -1.78 -4.07
CA ALA A 111 -23.87 -1.18 -3.38
C ALA A 111 -23.48 0.06 -2.54
N ALA A 112 -22.23 0.10 -2.05
CA ALA A 112 -21.66 1.24 -1.35
C ALA A 112 -21.03 2.31 -2.26
N GLY A 113 -21.13 2.18 -3.59
CA GLY A 113 -20.61 3.15 -4.55
C GLY A 113 -19.12 3.06 -4.85
N ALA A 114 -18.45 1.95 -4.53
CA ALA A 114 -17.03 1.76 -4.82
C ALA A 114 -16.76 1.84 -6.34
N ARG A 115 -15.70 2.56 -6.70
CA ARG A 115 -15.24 2.72 -8.10
C ARG A 115 -13.87 2.07 -8.34
N HIS A 116 -13.13 1.80 -7.27
CA HIS A 116 -11.81 1.22 -7.29
C HIS A 116 -11.77 0.08 -6.28
N VAL A 117 -11.37 -1.10 -6.71
CA VAL A 117 -11.34 -2.29 -5.87
C VAL A 117 -9.97 -2.97 -5.91
N ALA A 118 -9.66 -3.71 -4.87
CA ALA A 118 -8.47 -4.56 -4.84
C ALA A 118 -8.88 -6.01 -4.53
N VAL A 119 -8.21 -6.93 -5.19
CA VAL A 119 -8.24 -8.38 -4.90
C VAL A 119 -6.87 -8.83 -4.41
N PHE A 120 -6.78 -9.98 -3.76
CA PHE A 120 -5.50 -10.47 -3.24
C PHE A 120 -5.41 -12.00 -3.28
N THR A 121 -4.17 -12.46 -3.38
CA THR A 121 -3.76 -13.86 -3.21
C THR A 121 -2.33 -13.89 -2.68
N ALA A 122 -1.73 -15.07 -2.55
CA ALA A 122 -0.34 -15.24 -2.14
C ALA A 122 0.39 -16.23 -3.05
N VAL A 123 1.73 -16.19 -3.03
CA VAL A 123 2.56 -17.19 -3.71
C VAL A 123 2.58 -18.51 -2.95
N SER A 124 2.55 -18.44 -1.60
CA SER A 124 2.62 -19.60 -0.70
C SER A 124 1.25 -20.26 -0.52
N GLU A 125 1.19 -21.56 -0.73
CA GLU A 125 0.01 -22.38 -0.49
C GLU A 125 -0.39 -22.35 1.00
N THR A 126 0.58 -22.55 1.90
CA THR A 126 0.33 -22.61 3.34
C THR A 126 -0.15 -21.26 3.86
N PHE A 127 0.43 -20.15 3.35
CA PHE A 127 -0.01 -18.82 3.75
C PHE A 127 -1.46 -18.57 3.29
N ASN A 128 -1.78 -18.86 2.05
CA ASN A 128 -3.14 -18.71 1.52
C ASN A 128 -4.14 -19.55 2.33
N GLN A 129 -3.83 -20.82 2.58
CA GLN A 129 -4.69 -21.71 3.37
C GLN A 129 -4.94 -21.16 4.78
N LYS A 130 -3.91 -20.62 5.45
CA LYS A 130 -4.06 -20.06 6.81
C LYS A 130 -4.76 -18.70 6.81
N ASN A 131 -4.53 -17.87 5.78
CA ASN A 131 -5.05 -16.51 5.72
C ASN A 131 -6.51 -16.46 5.26
N ILE A 132 -6.85 -17.22 4.21
CA ILE A 132 -8.17 -17.16 3.57
C ILE A 132 -8.90 -18.52 3.50
N GLY A 133 -8.29 -19.60 4.01
CA GLY A 133 -8.89 -20.92 4.00
C GLY A 133 -8.93 -21.60 2.63
N MET A 134 -8.10 -21.16 1.68
CA MET A 134 -8.04 -21.63 0.30
C MET A 134 -6.59 -21.82 -0.14
N GLY A 135 -6.33 -22.82 -1.00
CA GLY A 135 -5.09 -22.93 -1.73
C GLY A 135 -4.93 -21.82 -2.78
N VAL A 136 -3.76 -21.78 -3.43
CA VAL A 136 -3.49 -20.75 -4.46
C VAL A 136 -4.46 -20.89 -5.62
N ASP A 137 -4.67 -22.10 -6.15
CA ASP A 137 -5.58 -22.33 -7.28
C ASP A 137 -7.04 -22.00 -6.94
N GLU A 138 -7.49 -22.36 -5.75
CA GLU A 138 -8.84 -22.04 -5.25
C GLU A 138 -9.02 -20.52 -5.11
N SER A 139 -7.99 -19.80 -4.66
CA SER A 139 -8.04 -18.35 -4.56
C SER A 139 -8.18 -17.69 -5.93
N PHE A 140 -7.49 -18.20 -6.96
CA PHE A 140 -7.66 -17.73 -8.34
C PHE A 140 -9.05 -18.02 -8.88
N ALA A 141 -9.62 -19.19 -8.59
CA ALA A 141 -11.00 -19.51 -8.96
C ALA A 141 -12.01 -18.58 -8.29
N ALA A 142 -11.73 -18.13 -7.07
CA ALA A 142 -12.59 -17.20 -6.34
C ALA A 142 -12.47 -15.75 -6.82
N ILE A 143 -11.24 -15.26 -7.13
CA ILE A 143 -11.04 -13.85 -7.52
C ILE A 143 -11.22 -13.60 -9.02
N GLY A 144 -11.04 -14.59 -9.89
CA GLY A 144 -11.22 -14.44 -11.34
C GLY A 144 -12.58 -13.83 -11.71
N PRO A 145 -13.71 -14.43 -11.28
CA PRO A 145 -15.05 -13.86 -11.51
C PRO A 145 -15.24 -12.46 -10.89
N VAL A 146 -14.54 -12.15 -9.77
CA VAL A 146 -14.60 -10.83 -9.15
C VAL A 146 -13.96 -9.78 -10.05
N VAL A 147 -12.76 -10.07 -10.59
CA VAL A 147 -12.06 -9.16 -11.51
C VAL A 147 -12.88 -8.96 -12.78
N GLU A 148 -13.39 -10.03 -13.39
CA GLU A 148 -14.25 -9.97 -14.58
C GLU A 148 -15.49 -9.08 -14.34
N ALA A 149 -16.22 -9.33 -13.25
CA ALA A 149 -17.43 -8.57 -12.91
C ALA A 149 -17.14 -7.09 -12.59
N ALA A 150 -16.02 -6.80 -11.90
CA ALA A 150 -15.57 -5.44 -11.60
C ALA A 150 -15.25 -4.68 -12.90
N ARG A 151 -14.49 -5.30 -13.80
CA ARG A 151 -14.14 -4.71 -15.12
C ARG A 151 -15.35 -4.50 -16.02
N ALA A 152 -16.27 -5.45 -16.05
CA ALA A 152 -17.54 -5.30 -16.80
C ALA A 152 -18.37 -4.09 -16.35
N LYS A 153 -18.15 -3.64 -15.11
CA LYS A 153 -18.77 -2.42 -14.55
C LYS A 153 -17.88 -1.18 -14.63
N GLY A 154 -16.73 -1.26 -15.31
CA GLY A 154 -15.81 -0.15 -15.49
C GLY A 154 -15.01 0.23 -14.22
N LEU A 155 -14.92 -0.64 -13.22
CA LEU A 155 -14.09 -0.40 -12.04
C LEU A 155 -12.61 -0.57 -12.39
N TRP A 156 -11.75 0.22 -11.72
CA TRP A 156 -10.33 -0.03 -11.69
C TRP A 156 -10.02 -1.11 -10.65
N VAL A 157 -9.17 -2.07 -11.01
CA VAL A 157 -8.89 -3.26 -10.19
C VAL A 157 -7.41 -3.40 -9.91
N ARG A 158 -7.04 -3.48 -8.63
CA ARG A 158 -5.69 -3.75 -8.16
C ARG A 158 -5.56 -5.21 -7.69
N GLY A 159 -4.44 -5.86 -8.03
CA GLY A 159 -4.12 -7.19 -7.54
C GLY A 159 -2.98 -7.15 -6.52
N TYR A 160 -3.20 -7.60 -5.28
CA TYR A 160 -2.14 -7.81 -4.30
C TYR A 160 -1.64 -9.24 -4.36
N LEU A 161 -0.32 -9.41 -4.40
CA LEU A 161 0.34 -10.71 -4.30
C LEU A 161 1.21 -10.74 -3.03
N SER A 162 0.78 -11.47 -2.03
CA SER A 162 1.51 -11.64 -0.76
C SER A 162 2.61 -12.70 -0.87
N THR A 163 3.54 -12.70 0.07
CA THR A 163 4.64 -13.67 0.23
C THR A 163 5.55 -13.80 -1.00
N VAL A 164 5.77 -12.72 -1.73
CA VAL A 164 6.57 -12.74 -2.97
C VAL A 164 8.03 -13.08 -2.70
N PHE A 165 8.58 -12.61 -1.58
CA PHE A 165 10.01 -12.73 -1.24
C PHE A 165 10.27 -13.78 -0.15
N GLY A 166 9.25 -14.16 0.58
CA GLY A 166 9.33 -15.15 1.65
C GLY A 166 8.01 -15.35 2.38
N CYS A 167 7.86 -16.52 2.94
CA CYS A 167 6.68 -16.97 3.67
C CYS A 167 7.03 -17.34 5.11
N PRO A 168 6.22 -16.95 6.11
CA PRO A 168 6.48 -17.28 7.51
C PRO A 168 6.36 -18.78 7.81
N TYR A 169 5.78 -19.54 6.89
CA TYR A 169 5.54 -20.99 7.07
C TYR A 169 6.40 -21.85 6.14
N GLU A 170 6.64 -21.40 4.91
CA GLU A 170 7.38 -22.14 3.87
C GLU A 170 8.82 -21.68 3.72
N GLY A 171 9.21 -20.54 4.36
CA GLY A 171 10.55 -19.98 4.25
C GLY A 171 10.75 -19.21 2.94
N PRO A 172 11.94 -19.28 2.33
CA PRO A 172 12.24 -18.57 1.09
C PRO A 172 11.32 -18.97 -0.06
N ILE A 173 10.90 -18.00 -0.85
CA ILE A 173 10.08 -18.23 -2.06
C ILE A 173 10.99 -18.14 -3.31
N ASP A 174 10.86 -19.11 -4.19
CA ASP A 174 11.55 -19.11 -5.48
C ASP A 174 11.06 -17.93 -6.35
N PRO A 175 11.95 -17.04 -6.83
CA PRO A 175 11.58 -15.93 -7.70
C PRO A 175 10.87 -16.36 -8.98
N VAL A 176 11.16 -17.55 -9.51
CA VAL A 176 10.47 -18.12 -10.69
C VAL A 176 9.00 -18.36 -10.34
N ARG A 177 8.74 -19.02 -9.20
CA ARG A 177 7.39 -19.28 -8.70
C ARG A 177 6.63 -17.99 -8.43
N ALA A 178 7.28 -17.01 -7.80
CA ALA A 178 6.69 -15.69 -7.56
C ALA A 178 6.27 -15.01 -8.87
N ALA A 179 7.12 -15.04 -9.88
CA ALA A 179 6.85 -14.47 -11.20
C ALA A 179 5.72 -15.20 -11.96
N GLU A 180 5.62 -16.52 -11.82
CA GLU A 180 4.52 -17.31 -12.41
C GLU A 180 3.16 -16.91 -11.80
N VAL A 181 3.08 -16.86 -10.47
CA VAL A 181 1.84 -16.48 -9.77
C VAL A 181 1.48 -15.01 -10.04
N ALA A 182 2.48 -14.12 -10.07
CA ALA A 182 2.29 -12.72 -10.46
C ALA A 182 1.72 -12.60 -11.89
N THR A 183 2.30 -13.32 -12.84
CA THR A 183 1.84 -13.32 -14.25
C THR A 183 0.42 -13.87 -14.35
N ARG A 184 0.08 -14.89 -13.59
CA ARG A 184 -1.29 -15.44 -13.53
C ARG A 184 -2.28 -14.41 -13.00
N LEU A 185 -1.93 -13.69 -11.92
CA LEU A 185 -2.78 -12.63 -11.36
C LEU A 185 -2.95 -11.49 -12.37
N TRP A 186 -1.88 -11.09 -13.06
CA TRP A 186 -1.94 -10.10 -14.13
C TRP A 186 -2.86 -10.53 -15.28
N SER A 187 -2.83 -11.82 -15.65
CA SER A 187 -3.64 -12.38 -16.73
C SER A 187 -5.15 -12.38 -16.44
N LEU A 188 -5.58 -12.19 -15.20
CA LEU A 188 -7.00 -11.96 -14.86
C LEU A 188 -7.48 -10.60 -15.37
N GLY A 189 -6.58 -9.69 -15.76
CA GLY A 189 -6.90 -8.37 -16.27
C GLY A 189 -6.98 -7.29 -15.19
N VAL A 190 -6.25 -7.42 -14.09
CA VAL A 190 -6.08 -6.32 -13.13
C VAL A 190 -5.34 -5.15 -13.78
N ASP A 191 -5.60 -3.92 -13.35
CA ASP A 191 -4.98 -2.71 -13.90
C ASP A 191 -3.59 -2.44 -13.32
N GLU A 192 -3.28 -3.01 -12.16
CA GLU A 192 -2.01 -2.91 -11.46
C GLU A 192 -1.81 -4.11 -10.55
N ILE A 193 -0.55 -4.53 -10.38
CA ILE A 193 -0.17 -5.58 -9.43
C ILE A 193 0.79 -5.02 -8.38
N SER A 194 0.54 -5.36 -7.10
CA SER A 194 1.44 -5.03 -6.00
C SER A 194 2.11 -6.29 -5.47
N LEU A 195 3.45 -6.27 -5.46
CA LEU A 195 4.30 -7.37 -5.02
C LEU A 195 4.67 -7.16 -3.55
N GLY A 196 4.16 -8.03 -2.67
CA GLY A 196 4.24 -7.86 -1.22
C GLY A 196 5.38 -8.61 -0.56
N ASP A 197 6.21 -7.87 0.20
CA ASP A 197 7.15 -8.40 1.18
C ASP A 197 6.46 -8.55 2.55
N THR A 198 5.59 -9.54 2.64
CA THR A 198 4.64 -9.75 3.74
C THR A 198 5.28 -9.81 5.13
N ILE A 199 6.52 -10.28 5.22
CA ILE A 199 7.24 -10.46 6.48
C ILE A 199 8.54 -9.65 6.55
N GLY A 200 8.78 -8.74 5.62
CA GLY A 200 9.93 -7.85 5.60
C GLY A 200 11.27 -8.60 5.48
N VAL A 201 11.35 -9.58 4.58
CA VAL A 201 12.57 -10.38 4.33
C VAL A 201 13.22 -10.06 2.99
N ALA A 202 12.60 -9.23 2.17
CA ALA A 202 13.15 -8.83 0.89
C ALA A 202 14.50 -8.12 1.06
N THR A 203 15.36 -8.36 0.08
CA THR A 203 16.63 -7.65 -0.09
C THR A 203 16.68 -7.05 -1.48
N PRO A 204 17.55 -6.06 -1.75
CA PRO A 204 17.72 -5.50 -3.08
C PRO A 204 18.00 -6.55 -4.17
N ALA A 205 18.78 -7.60 -3.84
CA ALA A 205 19.00 -8.72 -4.74
C ALA A 205 17.72 -9.50 -5.03
N GLY A 206 16.94 -9.86 -3.98
CA GLY A 206 15.66 -10.55 -4.16
C GLY A 206 14.63 -9.74 -4.97
N VAL A 207 14.60 -8.41 -4.79
CA VAL A 207 13.80 -7.52 -5.64
C VAL A 207 14.25 -7.61 -7.10
N GLY A 208 15.57 -7.61 -7.34
CA GLY A 208 16.15 -7.79 -8.67
C GLY A 208 15.78 -9.12 -9.30
N ASP A 209 15.89 -10.21 -8.54
CA ASP A 209 15.58 -11.56 -9.00
C ASP A 209 14.11 -11.69 -9.42
N VAL A 210 13.16 -11.28 -8.55
CA VAL A 210 11.73 -11.35 -8.85
C VAL A 210 11.36 -10.48 -10.05
N LEU A 211 11.80 -9.23 -10.09
CA LEU A 211 11.53 -8.34 -11.21
C LEU A 211 12.19 -8.84 -12.49
N GLY A 212 13.38 -9.42 -12.41
CA GLY A 212 14.06 -10.08 -13.54
C GLY A 212 13.25 -11.25 -14.11
N GLN A 213 12.74 -12.13 -13.25
CA GLN A 213 11.89 -13.26 -13.65
C GLN A 213 10.54 -12.82 -14.24
N ILE A 214 9.93 -11.75 -13.73
CA ILE A 214 8.72 -11.16 -14.32
C ILE A 214 9.02 -10.66 -15.74
N GLY A 215 10.19 -10.05 -15.95
CA GLY A 215 10.64 -9.57 -17.26
C GLY A 215 9.65 -8.60 -17.90
N ALA A 216 9.30 -8.86 -19.18
CA ALA A 216 8.35 -8.07 -19.96
C ALA A 216 6.89 -8.55 -19.83
N ARG A 217 6.63 -9.61 -19.05
CA ARG A 217 5.26 -10.18 -18.92
C ARG A 217 4.30 -9.24 -18.21
N ILE A 218 4.82 -8.44 -17.27
CA ILE A 218 4.05 -7.38 -16.58
C ILE A 218 4.82 -6.07 -16.78
N PRO A 219 4.19 -5.03 -17.37
CA PRO A 219 4.81 -3.72 -17.53
C PRO A 219 5.25 -3.12 -16.19
N ARG A 220 6.40 -2.46 -16.15
CA ARG A 220 6.94 -1.87 -14.91
C ARG A 220 6.06 -0.74 -14.37
N ASP A 221 5.40 0.01 -15.22
CA ASP A 221 4.44 1.05 -14.85
C ASP A 221 3.11 0.49 -14.29
N LYS A 222 2.91 -0.83 -14.39
CA LYS A 222 1.79 -1.59 -13.81
C LYS A 222 2.20 -2.44 -12.61
N THR A 223 3.46 -2.34 -12.21
CA THR A 223 4.01 -3.08 -11.08
C THR A 223 4.27 -2.12 -9.91
N ALA A 224 3.72 -2.43 -8.76
CA ALA A 224 3.99 -1.76 -7.50
C ALA A 224 4.78 -2.68 -6.57
N LEU A 225 5.55 -2.07 -5.64
CA LEU A 225 6.20 -2.78 -4.55
C LEU A 225 5.57 -2.37 -3.22
N HIS A 226 5.21 -3.38 -2.44
CA HIS A 226 4.70 -3.24 -1.07
C HIS A 226 5.74 -3.83 -0.11
N MET A 227 6.56 -2.95 0.47
CA MET A 227 7.68 -3.36 1.29
C MET A 227 7.38 -3.19 2.77
N HIS A 228 7.70 -4.22 3.57
CA HIS A 228 7.70 -4.14 5.02
C HIS A 228 9.09 -3.76 5.56
N ASP A 229 9.10 -2.94 6.59
CA ASP A 229 10.33 -2.44 7.23
C ASP A 229 10.72 -3.22 8.49
N THR A 230 10.19 -4.43 8.64
CA THR A 230 10.42 -5.32 9.79
C THR A 230 11.91 -5.51 10.13
N ARG A 231 12.79 -5.44 9.12
CA ARG A 231 14.26 -5.57 9.26
C ARG A 231 15.02 -4.32 8.82
N GLY A 232 14.33 -3.18 8.67
CA GLY A 232 14.98 -1.93 8.25
C GLY A 232 15.43 -1.92 6.79
N THR A 233 14.86 -2.78 5.94
CA THR A 233 15.28 -2.91 4.53
C THR A 233 14.30 -2.32 3.51
N ALA A 234 13.16 -1.80 3.94
CA ALA A 234 12.15 -1.31 3.00
C ALA A 234 12.68 -0.21 2.07
N LEU A 235 13.38 0.80 2.59
CA LEU A 235 13.87 1.92 1.79
C LEU A 235 14.93 1.48 0.76
N VAL A 236 15.82 0.56 1.10
CA VAL A 236 16.82 0.07 0.13
C VAL A 236 16.17 -0.82 -0.94
N ASN A 237 15.11 -1.55 -0.61
CA ASN A 237 14.32 -2.31 -1.57
C ASN A 237 13.54 -1.40 -2.52
N VAL A 238 13.00 -0.28 -2.02
CA VAL A 238 12.41 0.78 -2.85
C VAL A 238 13.44 1.34 -3.82
N MET A 239 14.66 1.63 -3.35
CA MET A 239 15.76 2.08 -4.20
C MET A 239 16.09 1.08 -5.31
N ALA A 240 16.14 -0.22 -4.99
CA ALA A 240 16.34 -1.27 -5.99
C ALA A 240 15.20 -1.28 -7.02
N GLY A 241 13.93 -1.19 -6.56
CA GLY A 241 12.77 -1.08 -7.44
C GLY A 241 12.84 0.12 -8.38
N LEU A 242 13.23 1.31 -7.88
CA LEU A 242 13.41 2.53 -8.68
C LEU A 242 14.43 2.33 -9.81
N LEU A 243 15.59 1.75 -9.50
CA LEU A 243 16.64 1.46 -10.48
C LEU A 243 16.17 0.46 -11.55
N LEU A 244 15.28 -0.46 -11.18
CA LEU A 244 14.71 -1.47 -12.06
C LEU A 244 13.43 -1.01 -12.79
N GLY A 245 13.07 0.27 -12.66
CA GLY A 245 11.99 0.86 -13.42
C GLY A 245 10.63 0.87 -12.76
N VAL A 246 10.48 0.41 -11.52
CA VAL A 246 9.22 0.54 -10.76
C VAL A 246 8.99 2.00 -10.39
N ARG A 247 7.72 2.44 -10.45
CA ARG A 247 7.31 3.83 -10.20
C ARG A 247 6.15 3.94 -9.21
N THR A 248 5.70 2.83 -8.65
CA THR A 248 4.62 2.79 -7.66
C THR A 248 5.07 2.02 -6.44
N PHE A 249 4.86 2.62 -5.27
CA PHE A 249 5.23 2.04 -3.98
C PHE A 249 4.10 2.21 -2.97
N ASP A 250 3.82 1.13 -2.24
CA ASP A 250 2.86 1.15 -1.15
C ASP A 250 3.57 1.59 0.13
N ALA A 251 2.87 2.38 0.92
CA ALA A 251 3.35 2.84 2.21
C ALA A 251 2.18 3.14 3.14
N SER A 252 2.47 3.30 4.42
CA SER A 252 1.48 3.58 5.45
C SER A 252 1.90 4.79 6.28
N ALA A 253 1.03 5.77 6.41
CA ALA A 253 1.30 6.98 7.19
C ALA A 253 1.72 6.63 8.63
N GLY A 254 2.81 7.25 9.09
CA GLY A 254 3.44 6.96 10.37
C GLY A 254 3.99 5.55 10.52
N GLY A 255 4.04 4.73 9.47
CA GLY A 255 4.38 3.31 9.55
C GLY A 255 3.29 2.48 10.23
N LEU A 256 2.02 2.88 10.11
CA LEU A 256 0.88 2.13 10.62
C LEU A 256 0.86 0.69 10.11
N GLY A 257 0.51 -0.22 10.99
CA GLY A 257 0.48 -1.64 10.76
C GLY A 257 1.61 -2.34 11.47
N GLY A 258 1.35 -3.58 11.88
CA GLY A 258 2.34 -4.47 12.46
C GLY A 258 2.62 -5.63 11.52
N CYS A 259 3.66 -6.37 11.80
CA CYS A 259 3.84 -7.68 11.20
C CYS A 259 3.35 -8.72 12.20
N PRO A 260 2.20 -9.38 11.97
CA PRO A 260 1.67 -10.39 12.91
C PRO A 260 2.63 -11.58 13.09
N PHE A 261 3.60 -11.73 12.18
CA PHE A 261 4.63 -12.76 12.21
C PHE A 261 5.94 -12.32 12.88
N ALA A 262 6.04 -11.05 13.31
CA ALA A 262 7.19 -10.50 14.02
C ALA A 262 6.69 -9.50 15.08
N PRO A 263 6.21 -9.96 16.25
CA PRO A 263 5.69 -9.10 17.29
C PRO A 263 6.69 -8.02 17.70
N GLY A 264 6.23 -6.75 17.74
CA GLY A 264 7.07 -5.59 18.09
C GLY A 264 7.92 -5.02 16.97
N ALA A 265 7.93 -5.64 15.79
CA ALA A 265 8.58 -5.07 14.61
C ALA A 265 7.62 -4.14 13.85
N THR A 266 8.18 -3.12 13.19
CA THR A 266 7.45 -2.31 12.22
C THR A 266 6.95 -3.19 11.07
N GLY A 267 5.75 -2.94 10.58
CA GLY A 267 5.21 -3.63 9.40
C GLY A 267 5.47 -2.82 8.13
N ASN A 268 4.49 -2.10 7.67
CA ASN A 268 4.58 -1.28 6.46
C ASN A 268 5.71 -0.24 6.52
N ALA A 269 6.35 0.02 5.38
CA ALA A 269 7.20 1.19 5.22
C ALA A 269 6.38 2.46 5.53
N ALA A 270 6.97 3.41 6.27
CA ALA A 270 6.30 4.66 6.58
C ALA A 270 6.26 5.58 5.35
N THR A 271 5.10 6.17 5.08
CA THR A 271 4.93 7.09 3.94
C THR A 271 5.85 8.30 4.07
N GLU A 272 6.03 8.82 5.27
CA GLU A 272 6.94 9.94 5.57
C GLU A 272 8.40 9.59 5.26
N ASP A 273 8.83 8.37 5.58
CA ASP A 273 10.20 7.89 5.34
C ASP A 273 10.48 7.77 3.83
N LEU A 274 9.49 7.24 3.07
CA LEU A 274 9.55 7.18 1.62
C LEU A 274 9.57 8.58 0.99
N VAL A 275 8.69 9.48 1.41
CA VAL A 275 8.64 10.85 0.89
C VAL A 275 9.95 11.58 1.16
N TYR A 276 10.52 11.41 2.35
CA TYR A 276 11.82 11.99 2.69
C TYR A 276 12.93 11.52 1.75
N LEU A 277 13.04 10.19 1.57
CA LEU A 277 14.01 9.58 0.67
C LEU A 277 13.84 10.10 -0.76
N LEU A 278 12.63 10.04 -1.29
CA LEU A 278 12.31 10.39 -2.67
C LEU A 278 12.57 11.87 -2.97
N HIS A 279 12.15 12.77 -2.08
CA HIS A 279 12.43 14.20 -2.20
C HIS A 279 13.94 14.48 -2.11
N GLY A 280 14.67 13.76 -1.25
CA GLY A 280 16.15 13.84 -1.16
C GLY A 280 16.85 13.43 -2.46
N LEU A 281 16.24 12.54 -3.25
CA LEU A 281 16.71 12.15 -4.58
C LEU A 281 16.24 13.08 -5.71
N GLY A 282 15.45 14.11 -5.40
CA GLY A 282 14.86 15.02 -6.39
C GLY A 282 13.62 14.44 -7.11
N ILE A 283 13.05 13.34 -6.59
CA ILE A 283 11.87 12.68 -7.16
C ILE A 283 10.61 13.31 -6.56
N GLN A 284 9.67 13.72 -7.39
CA GLN A 284 8.41 14.28 -6.95
C GLN A 284 7.41 13.18 -6.58
N THR A 285 6.70 13.39 -5.48
CA THR A 285 5.62 12.49 -5.01
C THR A 285 4.25 13.18 -5.02
N GLY A 286 4.21 14.50 -5.12
CA GLY A 286 3.01 15.30 -4.95
C GLY A 286 2.57 15.46 -3.49
N VAL A 287 3.28 14.86 -2.53
CA VAL A 287 2.87 14.80 -1.11
C VAL A 287 3.46 15.97 -0.31
N ASP A 288 2.60 16.67 0.41
CA ASP A 288 2.99 17.65 1.45
C ASP A 288 3.25 16.91 2.77
N VAL A 289 4.53 16.81 3.15
CA VAL A 289 4.97 16.09 4.36
C VAL A 289 4.32 16.66 5.64
N ARG A 290 4.08 17.96 5.72
CA ARG A 290 3.47 18.58 6.91
C ARG A 290 2.03 18.11 7.10
N LYS A 291 1.25 18.13 6.02
CA LYS A 291 -0.13 17.63 6.05
C LYS A 291 -0.18 16.13 6.32
N LEU A 292 0.78 15.38 5.76
CA LEU A 292 0.92 13.95 6.02
C LEU A 292 1.18 13.67 7.50
N VAL A 293 2.16 14.36 8.12
CA VAL A 293 2.43 14.23 9.55
C VAL A 293 1.21 14.61 10.40
N SER A 294 0.50 15.68 10.05
CA SER A 294 -0.73 16.07 10.77
C SER A 294 -1.83 15.02 10.65
N ALA A 295 -1.95 14.32 9.52
CA ALA A 295 -2.86 13.19 9.38
C ALA A 295 -2.43 12.02 10.28
N GLY A 296 -1.12 11.74 10.36
CA GLY A 296 -0.53 10.76 11.27
C GLY A 296 -0.81 11.10 12.74
N GLU A 297 -0.66 12.36 13.17
CA GLU A 297 -0.96 12.81 14.54
C GLU A 297 -2.42 12.59 14.93
N ALA A 298 -3.34 12.83 14.00
CA ALA A 298 -4.77 12.64 14.25
C ALA A 298 -5.10 11.15 14.45
N ILE A 299 -4.55 10.25 13.66
CA ILE A 299 -4.80 8.82 13.82
C ILE A 299 -4.05 8.23 15.01
N GLU A 300 -2.84 8.70 15.31
CA GLU A 300 -2.08 8.33 16.51
C GLU A 300 -2.87 8.64 17.78
N SER A 301 -3.46 9.84 17.84
CA SER A 301 -4.33 10.25 18.96
C SER A 301 -5.54 9.34 19.11
N ALA A 302 -6.16 8.91 18.02
CA ALA A 302 -7.30 8.00 18.05
C ALA A 302 -6.92 6.58 18.47
N LEU A 303 -5.72 6.13 18.12
CA LEU A 303 -5.17 4.82 18.50
C LEU A 303 -4.67 4.78 19.94
N GLY A 304 -4.28 5.93 20.51
CA GLY A 304 -3.70 6.03 21.86
C GLY A 304 -2.30 5.40 21.98
N ARG A 305 -1.57 5.27 20.89
CA ARG A 305 -0.18 4.76 20.85
C ARG A 305 0.67 5.51 19.84
N GLU A 306 1.98 5.56 20.06
CA GLU A 306 2.93 6.16 19.13
C GLU A 306 3.03 5.38 17.81
N LEU A 307 3.16 6.12 16.71
CA LEU A 307 3.43 5.55 15.39
C LEU A 307 4.94 5.39 15.17
N PRO A 308 5.41 4.30 14.54
CA PRO A 308 6.83 3.95 14.51
C PRO A 308 7.66 4.64 13.43
N GLY A 309 7.06 5.33 12.45
CA GLY A 309 7.78 5.95 11.32
C GLY A 309 8.93 6.86 11.76
N HIS A 310 10.12 6.70 11.20
CA HIS A 310 11.31 7.41 11.66
C HIS A 310 11.23 8.92 11.41
N VAL A 311 10.85 9.33 10.20
CA VAL A 311 10.69 10.75 9.86
C VAL A 311 9.52 11.37 10.63
N TYR A 312 8.42 10.62 10.79
CA TYR A 312 7.30 11.02 11.60
C TYR A 312 7.71 11.33 13.05
N GLN A 313 8.45 10.42 13.69
CA GLN A 313 8.95 10.59 15.05
C GLN A 313 9.95 11.75 15.18
N ALA A 314 10.89 11.85 14.22
CA ALA A 314 11.85 12.95 14.21
C ALA A 314 11.16 14.31 14.07
N TRP A 315 10.14 14.40 13.24
CA TRP A 315 9.34 15.61 13.04
C TRP A 315 8.65 16.06 14.32
N ARG A 316 7.96 15.13 14.99
CA ARG A 316 7.23 15.43 16.24
C ARG A 316 8.13 15.88 17.38
N ARG A 317 9.32 15.27 17.50
CA ARG A 317 10.26 15.56 18.60
C ARG A 317 11.09 16.81 18.39
N SER A 318 11.15 17.37 17.20
CA SER A 318 11.95 18.56 16.89
C SER A 318 11.24 19.50 15.91
N PRO A 319 10.64 20.58 16.40
CA PRO A 319 10.03 21.62 15.53
C PRO A 319 11.02 22.25 14.54
N LYS A 320 12.33 22.26 14.87
CA LYS A 320 13.38 22.76 13.94
C LYS A 320 13.57 21.85 12.73
N ILE A 321 13.34 20.54 12.86
CA ILE A 321 13.40 19.62 11.72
C ILE A 321 12.28 19.97 10.73
N SER A 322 11.11 20.36 11.21
CA SER A 322 10.00 20.80 10.36
C SER A 322 10.37 21.98 9.45
N GLU A 323 11.33 22.82 9.82
CA GLU A 323 11.81 23.95 9.01
C GLU A 323 12.73 23.50 7.87
N MET A 324 13.43 22.36 8.02
CA MET A 324 14.32 21.82 6.97
C MET A 324 13.54 21.28 5.74
N PHE A 325 12.25 21.03 5.88
CA PHE A 325 11.35 20.57 4.81
C PHE A 325 10.53 21.71 4.17
N ARG A 326 10.90 22.96 4.41
CA ARG A 326 10.20 24.15 3.86
C ARG A 326 10.58 24.49 2.42
N ARG A 327 11.28 23.61 1.71
CA ARG A 327 11.77 23.90 0.35
C ARG A 327 11.13 22.98 -0.67
#